data_24be2397c48e40121d39d08b0e41edf3
#
_entry.id   24be2397c48e40121d39d08b0e41edf3
#
_cell.length_a   1.000
_cell.length_b   1.000
_cell.length_c   1.000
_cell.angle_alpha   90.00
_cell.angle_beta   90.00
_cell.angle_gamma   90.00
#
_symmetry.space_group_name_H-M   'P 1'
#
loop_
_entity.id
_entity.type
_entity.pdbx_description
1 polymer ?
#
loop_
_entity_poly.entity_id
_entity_poly.type
_entity_poly.pdbx_seq_one_letter_code
_entity_poly.pdbx_strand_id
1 'polypeptide(L)'
;MAQQHGSDSGVLSQELLLSVAEELKLPLLQIARKAEQYELTGQGNIAEIRTSADSALRLLDNYALGVRLALEPEPLAVESVSVSSVLYDTGQQLDAMAKSYGVELELSIAGRYGPVLAHRQGLQAALVSLGAALIEALPAQGSPQLKLQLATHRSRYGIVAGLYAETKQVSNEALQKGRRLSRHSRQPLMNMSHTSGAGVFVADTILNAMNLHLTASRHNRLYGIGTVLQPNHQLQLV
;
A
#
# COMPACT_ATOMS: atom_id res chain seq x y z
N MET A 1 -21.48 -10.61 -31.27
CA MET A 1 -21.14 -10.64 -29.81
C MET A 1 -19.72 -10.12 -29.49
N ALA A 2 -19.23 -9.07 -30.15
CA ALA A 2 -17.84 -8.61 -30.03
C ALA A 2 -17.66 -7.12 -29.61
N GLN A 3 -18.71 -6.45 -29.13
CA GLN A 3 -18.64 -5.02 -28.80
C GLN A 3 -18.74 -4.67 -27.31
N GLN A 4 -18.89 -5.65 -26.40
CA GLN A 4 -19.02 -5.37 -24.95
C GLN A 4 -17.71 -5.37 -24.16
N HIS A 5 -16.59 -5.85 -24.73
CA HIS A 5 -15.29 -5.89 -24.01
C HIS A 5 -14.53 -4.55 -24.02
N GLY A 6 -14.82 -3.66 -24.95
CA GLY A 6 -14.10 -2.36 -25.06
C GLY A 6 -14.56 -1.28 -24.07
N SER A 7 -15.82 -1.33 -23.61
CA SER A 7 -16.37 -0.30 -22.71
C SER A 7 -15.97 -0.53 -21.23
N ASP A 8 -15.81 -1.77 -20.80
CA ASP A 8 -15.47 -2.10 -19.42
C ASP A 8 -14.01 -1.74 -19.06
N SER A 9 -13.08 -1.93 -20.01
CA SER A 9 -11.67 -1.56 -19.79
C SER A 9 -11.47 -0.04 -19.69
N GLY A 10 -12.27 0.74 -20.44
CA GLY A 10 -12.19 2.20 -20.42
C GLY A 10 -12.68 2.81 -19.10
N VAL A 11 -13.73 2.24 -18.52
CA VAL A 11 -14.27 2.72 -17.23
C VAL A 11 -13.30 2.43 -16.08
N LEU A 12 -12.73 1.22 -16.04
CA LEU A 12 -11.72 0.87 -15.03
C LEU A 12 -10.51 1.80 -15.09
N SER A 13 -10.02 2.10 -16.29
CA SER A 13 -8.86 2.99 -16.46
C SER A 13 -9.14 4.43 -16.02
N GLN A 14 -10.33 4.96 -16.23
CA GLN A 14 -10.72 6.31 -15.80
C GLN A 14 -10.83 6.43 -14.29
N GLU A 15 -11.49 5.50 -13.62
CA GLU A 15 -11.59 5.49 -12.15
C GLU A 15 -10.23 5.32 -11.49
N LEU A 16 -9.38 4.46 -12.02
CA LEU A 16 -8.03 4.25 -11.51
C LEU A 16 -7.17 5.50 -11.70
N LEU A 17 -7.23 6.15 -12.87
CA LEU A 17 -6.51 7.40 -13.12
C LEU A 17 -6.95 8.51 -12.17
N LEU A 18 -8.25 8.65 -11.92
CA LEU A 18 -8.76 9.63 -10.96
C LEU A 18 -8.24 9.34 -9.55
N SER A 19 -8.30 8.09 -9.12
CA SER A 19 -7.84 7.64 -7.81
C SER A 19 -6.34 7.90 -7.63
N VAL A 20 -5.52 7.57 -8.63
CA VAL A 20 -4.07 7.85 -8.62
C VAL A 20 -3.79 9.35 -8.59
N ALA A 21 -4.54 10.16 -9.36
CA ALA A 21 -4.39 11.60 -9.37
C ALA A 21 -4.72 12.23 -7.99
N GLU A 22 -5.73 11.71 -7.29
CA GLU A 22 -6.07 12.15 -5.94
C GLU A 22 -4.99 11.78 -4.92
N GLU A 23 -4.46 10.55 -4.96
CA GLU A 23 -3.38 10.12 -4.06
C GLU A 23 -2.07 10.90 -4.27
N LEU A 24 -1.77 11.31 -5.50
CA LEU A 24 -0.58 12.11 -5.80
C LEU A 24 -0.73 13.59 -5.46
N LYS A 25 -1.96 14.09 -5.35
CA LYS A 25 -2.22 15.51 -5.12
C LYS A 25 -1.55 16.04 -3.85
N LEU A 26 -1.62 15.29 -2.75
CA LEU A 26 -1.06 15.77 -1.48
C LEU A 26 0.47 15.78 -1.46
N PRO A 27 1.20 14.72 -1.85
CA PRO A 27 2.66 14.80 -1.92
C PRO A 27 3.15 15.91 -2.85
N LEU A 28 2.46 16.16 -3.98
CA LEU A 28 2.78 17.28 -4.88
C LEU A 28 2.52 18.65 -4.22
N LEU A 29 1.41 18.82 -3.50
CA LEU A 29 1.14 20.03 -2.74
C LEU A 29 2.15 20.27 -1.63
N GLN A 30 2.64 19.23 -0.98
CA GLN A 30 3.68 19.36 0.05
C GLN A 30 5.01 19.80 -0.56
N ILE A 31 5.39 19.26 -1.72
CA ILE A 31 6.57 19.69 -2.46
C ILE A 31 6.44 21.18 -2.81
N ALA A 32 5.30 21.59 -3.39
CA ALA A 32 5.06 22.98 -3.77
C ALA A 32 5.14 23.93 -2.57
N ARG A 33 4.47 23.59 -1.44
CA ARG A 33 4.50 24.43 -0.23
C ARG A 33 5.90 24.56 0.38
N LYS A 34 6.66 23.46 0.42
CA LYS A 34 8.05 23.50 0.93
C LYS A 34 8.96 24.31 0.03
N ALA A 35 8.77 24.24 -1.28
CA ALA A 35 9.50 25.05 -2.25
C ALA A 35 9.17 26.54 -2.09
N GLU A 36 7.88 26.90 -1.99
CA GLU A 36 7.43 28.25 -1.76
C GLU A 36 7.96 28.82 -0.43
N GLN A 37 7.93 28.03 0.65
CA GLN A 37 8.50 28.42 1.92
C GLN A 37 10.00 28.72 1.80
N TYR A 38 10.74 27.90 1.08
CA TYR A 38 12.16 28.12 0.83
C TYR A 38 12.42 29.39 0.03
N GLU A 39 11.62 29.66 -1.02
CA GLU A 39 11.73 30.90 -1.79
C GLU A 39 11.44 32.16 -0.96
N LEU A 40 10.43 32.13 -0.09
CA LEU A 40 10.00 33.27 0.70
C LEU A 40 10.93 33.57 1.89
N THR A 41 11.46 32.54 2.53
CA THR A 41 12.18 32.70 3.82
C THR A 41 13.68 32.45 3.72
N GLY A 42 14.15 31.86 2.59
CA GLY A 42 15.50 31.29 2.49
C GLY A 42 15.77 30.17 3.52
N GLN A 43 14.75 29.80 4.30
CA GLN A 43 14.82 28.76 5.31
C GLN A 43 13.97 27.57 4.85
N GLY A 44 14.59 26.45 4.69
CA GLY A 44 13.92 25.20 4.31
C GLY A 44 14.94 24.11 4.05
N ASN A 45 14.47 22.90 4.06
CA ASN A 45 15.31 21.73 3.83
C ASN A 45 15.05 21.17 2.44
N ILE A 46 15.91 21.50 1.48
CA ILE A 46 15.84 20.96 0.10
C ILE A 46 15.86 19.44 0.11
N ALA A 47 16.53 18.81 1.08
CA ALA A 47 16.53 17.36 1.22
C ALA A 47 15.13 16.81 1.55
N GLU A 48 14.29 17.54 2.27
CA GLU A 48 12.90 17.14 2.51
C GLU A 48 12.03 17.26 1.25
N ILE A 49 12.24 18.30 0.44
CA ILE A 49 11.56 18.42 -0.87
C ILE A 49 11.91 17.23 -1.74
N ARG A 50 13.20 16.91 -1.83
CA ARG A 50 13.70 15.76 -2.58
C ARG A 50 13.11 14.45 -2.06
N THR A 51 13.12 14.22 -0.75
CA THR A 51 12.53 13.01 -0.14
C THR A 51 11.03 12.88 -0.46
N SER A 52 10.28 13.98 -0.42
CA SER A 52 8.86 13.99 -0.79
C SER A 52 8.65 13.67 -2.28
N ALA A 53 9.51 14.22 -3.15
CA ALA A 53 9.47 13.93 -4.59
C ALA A 53 9.83 12.47 -4.90
N ASP A 54 10.87 11.95 -4.29
CA ASP A 54 11.28 10.54 -4.44
C ASP A 54 10.17 9.58 -3.97
N SER A 55 9.46 9.93 -2.90
CA SER A 55 8.33 9.15 -2.41
C SER A 55 7.15 9.16 -3.39
N ALA A 56 6.81 10.32 -3.95
CA ALA A 56 5.77 10.44 -4.97
C ALA A 56 6.10 9.64 -6.25
N LEU A 57 7.35 9.71 -6.71
CA LEU A 57 7.79 8.94 -7.87
C LEU A 57 7.69 7.43 -7.64
N ARG A 58 8.07 6.94 -6.46
CA ARG A 58 7.92 5.51 -6.11
C ARG A 58 6.46 5.06 -6.08
N LEU A 59 5.55 5.90 -5.58
CA LEU A 59 4.12 5.58 -5.65
C LEU A 59 3.65 5.47 -7.10
N LEU A 60 4.07 6.39 -7.97
CA LEU A 60 3.79 6.33 -9.41
C LEU A 60 4.30 5.04 -10.05
N ASP A 61 5.54 4.64 -9.75
CA ASP A 61 6.14 3.40 -10.26
C ASP A 61 5.35 2.17 -9.79
N ASN A 62 4.92 2.15 -8.52
CA ASN A 62 4.09 1.08 -7.98
C ASN A 62 2.72 1.02 -8.68
N TYR A 63 2.09 2.17 -8.94
CA TYR A 63 0.82 2.23 -9.68
C TYR A 63 0.99 1.75 -11.11
N ALA A 64 2.06 2.18 -11.79
CA ALA A 64 2.36 1.71 -13.15
C ALA A 64 2.58 0.19 -13.20
N LEU A 65 3.27 -0.36 -12.20
CA LEU A 65 3.43 -1.82 -12.05
C LEU A 65 2.09 -2.52 -11.82
N GLY A 66 1.27 -2.03 -10.89
CA GLY A 66 -0.05 -2.60 -10.60
C GLY A 66 -0.98 -2.58 -11.81
N VAL A 67 -1.02 -1.47 -12.54
CA VAL A 67 -1.82 -1.34 -13.77
C VAL A 67 -1.33 -2.32 -14.84
N ARG A 68 -0.03 -2.42 -15.06
CA ARG A 68 0.55 -3.36 -16.03
C ARG A 68 0.19 -4.80 -15.69
N LEU A 69 0.35 -5.22 -14.45
CA LEU A 69 0.00 -6.58 -14.00
C LEU A 69 -1.52 -6.85 -14.06
N ALA A 70 -2.35 -5.81 -13.97
CA ALA A 70 -3.80 -5.94 -14.12
C ALA A 70 -4.21 -6.12 -15.59
N LEU A 71 -3.51 -5.45 -16.52
CA LEU A 71 -3.77 -5.54 -17.98
C LEU A 71 -3.16 -6.79 -18.58
N GLU A 72 -1.94 -7.12 -18.17
CA GLU A 72 -1.16 -8.26 -18.65
C GLU A 72 -0.69 -9.06 -17.43
N PRO A 73 -1.53 -10.02 -16.94
CA PRO A 73 -1.19 -10.81 -15.77
C PRO A 73 0.03 -11.70 -16.03
N GLU A 74 1.17 -11.31 -15.50
CA GLU A 74 2.40 -12.12 -15.50
C GLU A 74 2.72 -12.57 -14.07
N PRO A 75 3.02 -13.86 -13.85
CA PRO A 75 3.44 -14.32 -12.53
C PRO A 75 4.81 -13.76 -12.18
N LEU A 76 4.92 -13.15 -11.00
CA LEU A 76 6.19 -12.70 -10.47
C LEU A 76 6.98 -13.88 -9.90
N ALA A 77 8.24 -14.02 -10.30
CA ALA A 77 9.12 -15.07 -9.80
C ALA A 77 9.36 -14.87 -8.29
N VAL A 78 9.06 -15.90 -7.50
CA VAL A 78 9.24 -15.87 -6.05
C VAL A 78 10.61 -16.41 -5.66
N GLU A 79 11.20 -15.82 -4.64
CA GLU A 79 12.49 -16.16 -4.07
C GLU A 79 12.41 -16.26 -2.54
N SER A 80 13.51 -16.65 -1.91
CA SER A 80 13.60 -16.72 -0.45
C SER A 80 13.85 -15.33 0.15
N VAL A 81 12.87 -14.77 0.87
CA VAL A 81 12.87 -13.38 1.35
C VAL A 81 12.71 -13.30 2.86
N SER A 82 13.49 -12.41 3.50
CA SER A 82 13.28 -12.02 4.90
C SER A 82 12.14 -11.01 5.00
N VAL A 83 11.02 -11.41 5.61
CA VAL A 83 9.85 -10.53 5.83
C VAL A 83 10.23 -9.33 6.70
N SER A 84 11.07 -9.54 7.70
CA SER A 84 11.53 -8.48 8.61
C SER A 84 12.27 -7.37 7.86
N SER A 85 13.14 -7.76 6.92
CA SER A 85 13.86 -6.80 6.07
C SER A 85 12.89 -6.02 5.18
N VAL A 86 11.93 -6.70 4.55
CA VAL A 86 10.94 -6.01 3.69
C VAL A 86 10.08 -5.03 4.48
N LEU A 87 9.62 -5.40 5.69
CA LEU A 87 8.85 -4.48 6.53
C LEU A 87 9.67 -3.28 7.02
N TYR A 88 10.95 -3.50 7.34
CA TYR A 88 11.85 -2.41 7.69
C TYR A 88 12.02 -1.44 6.53
N ASP A 89 12.34 -1.95 5.34
CA ASP A 89 12.50 -1.14 4.13
C ASP A 89 11.19 -0.41 3.77
N THR A 90 10.03 -1.07 3.96
CA THR A 90 8.70 -0.45 3.79
C THR A 90 8.48 0.70 4.76
N GLY A 91 8.80 0.50 6.04
CA GLY A 91 8.69 1.55 7.06
C GLY A 91 9.54 2.76 6.74
N GLN A 92 10.78 2.55 6.30
CA GLN A 92 11.67 3.63 5.86
C GLN A 92 11.09 4.43 4.68
N GLN A 93 10.46 3.77 3.73
CA GLN A 93 9.84 4.44 2.59
C GLN A 93 8.58 5.24 2.97
N LEU A 94 7.82 4.77 3.94
CA LEU A 94 6.58 5.42 4.39
C LEU A 94 6.82 6.54 5.41
N ASP A 95 7.98 6.60 6.07
CA ASP A 95 8.25 7.49 7.20
C ASP A 95 8.01 8.98 6.88
N ALA A 96 8.53 9.47 5.75
CA ALA A 96 8.35 10.86 5.35
C ALA A 96 6.87 11.19 5.09
N MET A 97 6.13 10.27 4.45
CA MET A 97 4.71 10.42 4.20
C MET A 97 3.92 10.39 5.51
N ALA A 98 4.17 9.42 6.39
CA ALA A 98 3.49 9.30 7.66
C ALA A 98 3.66 10.56 8.53
N LYS A 99 4.88 11.08 8.64
CA LYS A 99 5.16 12.34 9.34
C LYS A 99 4.35 13.51 8.77
N SER A 100 4.19 13.60 7.47
CA SER A 100 3.44 14.67 6.83
C SER A 100 1.93 14.62 7.10
N TYR A 101 1.40 13.44 7.41
CA TYR A 101 0.01 13.23 7.82
C TYR A 101 -0.17 13.19 9.35
N GLY A 102 0.90 13.39 10.11
CA GLY A 102 0.87 13.27 11.56
C GLY A 102 0.63 11.85 12.07
N VAL A 103 0.96 10.85 11.26
CA VAL A 103 0.82 9.42 11.58
C VAL A 103 2.12 8.89 12.15
N GLU A 104 2.07 8.29 13.33
CA GLU A 104 3.18 7.56 13.93
C GLU A 104 3.31 6.18 13.29
N LEU A 105 4.50 5.87 12.74
CA LEU A 105 4.81 4.52 12.26
C LEU A 105 5.48 3.70 13.35
N GLU A 106 4.98 2.50 13.57
CA GLU A 106 5.56 1.52 14.48
C GLU A 106 5.92 0.23 13.74
N LEU A 107 7.10 -0.32 14.03
CA LEU A 107 7.53 -1.63 13.56
C LEU A 107 7.39 -2.65 14.69
N SER A 108 6.51 -3.65 14.51
CA SER A 108 6.32 -4.77 15.43
C SER A 108 6.71 -6.07 14.75
N ILE A 109 8.02 -6.27 14.66
CA ILE A 109 8.61 -7.48 14.07
C ILE A 109 8.88 -8.47 15.20
N ALA A 110 7.85 -9.20 15.62
CA ALA A 110 7.96 -10.19 16.69
C ALA A 110 8.38 -11.56 16.13
N GLY A 111 9.37 -12.17 16.79
CA GLY A 111 9.79 -13.53 16.53
C GLY A 111 10.90 -13.68 15.48
N ARG A 112 11.58 -14.84 15.54
CA ARG A 112 12.55 -15.26 14.53
C ARG A 112 11.82 -16.12 13.51
N TYR A 113 11.37 -15.49 12.43
CA TYR A 113 10.78 -16.22 11.33
C TYR A 113 11.87 -16.59 10.32
N GLY A 114 11.78 -17.81 9.81
CA GLY A 114 12.56 -18.21 8.64
C GLY A 114 12.14 -17.41 7.40
N PRO A 115 12.93 -17.47 6.33
CA PRO A 115 12.58 -16.80 5.10
C PRO A 115 11.29 -17.36 4.50
N VAL A 116 10.60 -16.53 3.71
CA VAL A 116 9.36 -16.87 3.02
C VAL A 116 9.55 -16.85 1.51
N LEU A 117 8.62 -17.45 0.78
CA LEU A 117 8.58 -17.39 -0.67
C LEU A 117 7.80 -16.15 -1.12
N ALA A 118 8.47 -15.17 -1.71
CA ALA A 118 7.87 -13.97 -2.29
C ALA A 118 8.80 -13.33 -3.32
N HIS A 119 8.28 -12.48 -4.19
CA HIS A 119 9.11 -11.56 -4.97
C HIS A 119 9.41 -10.33 -4.10
N ARG A 120 10.68 -10.11 -3.71
CA ARG A 120 11.08 -9.08 -2.73
C ARG A 120 10.54 -7.70 -3.06
N GLN A 121 10.84 -7.22 -4.27
CA GLN A 121 10.42 -5.89 -4.70
C GLN A 121 8.89 -5.78 -4.84
N GLY A 122 8.21 -6.83 -5.34
CA GLY A 122 6.76 -6.88 -5.43
C GLY A 122 6.09 -6.83 -4.05
N LEU A 123 6.58 -7.61 -3.08
CA LEU A 123 6.05 -7.58 -1.72
C LEU A 123 6.25 -6.20 -1.08
N GLN A 124 7.41 -5.59 -1.26
CA GLN A 124 7.70 -4.24 -0.76
C GLN A 124 6.79 -3.19 -1.43
N ALA A 125 6.65 -3.21 -2.75
CA ALA A 125 5.77 -2.30 -3.50
C ALA A 125 4.31 -2.43 -3.06
N ALA A 126 3.82 -3.65 -2.87
CA ALA A 126 2.47 -3.90 -2.36
C ALA A 126 2.25 -3.33 -0.95
N LEU A 127 3.20 -3.56 -0.03
CA LEU A 127 3.11 -3.04 1.34
C LEU A 127 3.25 -1.51 1.40
N VAL A 128 4.09 -0.90 0.57
CA VAL A 128 4.21 0.57 0.46
C VAL A 128 2.91 1.17 -0.07
N SER A 129 2.34 0.63 -1.15
CA SER A 129 1.08 1.13 -1.71
C SER A 129 -0.08 0.99 -0.72
N LEU A 130 -0.15 -0.14 -0.02
CA LEU A 130 -1.13 -0.35 1.04
C LEU A 130 -0.94 0.62 2.21
N GLY A 131 0.32 0.82 2.63
CA GLY A 131 0.67 1.74 3.71
C GLY A 131 0.33 3.19 3.39
N ALA A 132 0.61 3.63 2.16
CA ALA A 132 0.24 4.97 1.69
C ALA A 132 -1.27 5.19 1.77
N ALA A 133 -2.08 4.25 1.25
CA ALA A 133 -3.53 4.32 1.31
C ALA A 133 -4.08 4.36 2.75
N LEU A 134 -3.47 3.60 3.68
CA LEU A 134 -3.88 3.63 5.09
C LEU A 134 -3.46 4.91 5.80
N ILE A 135 -2.26 5.44 5.53
CA ILE A 135 -1.79 6.72 6.08
C ILE A 135 -2.73 7.86 5.68
N GLU A 136 -3.18 7.90 4.43
CA GLU A 136 -4.15 8.90 3.95
C GLU A 136 -5.53 8.75 4.61
N ALA A 137 -5.95 7.52 4.87
CA ALA A 137 -7.26 7.24 5.42
C ALA A 137 -7.38 7.53 6.92
N LEU A 138 -6.29 7.41 7.69
CA LEU A 138 -6.30 7.53 9.15
C LEU A 138 -6.77 8.89 9.67
N PRO A 139 -6.30 10.06 9.15
CA PRO A 139 -6.74 11.37 9.63
C PRO A 139 -8.23 11.62 9.48
N ALA A 140 -8.85 11.09 8.42
CA ALA A 140 -10.27 11.24 8.16
C ALA A 140 -11.18 10.52 9.18
N GLN A 141 -10.62 9.60 9.97
CA GLN A 141 -11.37 8.80 10.96
C GLN A 141 -11.46 9.47 12.34
N GLY A 142 -10.82 10.63 12.55
CA GLY A 142 -10.88 11.36 13.82
C GLY A 142 -10.28 10.60 15.02
N SER A 143 -9.39 9.66 14.76
CA SER A 143 -8.70 8.91 15.82
C SER A 143 -7.81 9.83 16.66
N PRO A 144 -7.84 9.74 18.00
CA PRO A 144 -7.00 10.57 18.86
C PRO A 144 -5.50 10.23 18.75
N GLN A 145 -5.17 9.03 18.34
CA GLN A 145 -3.81 8.60 18.01
C GLN A 145 -3.77 8.06 16.59
N LEU A 146 -3.08 8.80 15.72
CA LEU A 146 -2.85 8.37 14.35
C LEU A 146 -1.63 7.46 14.31
N LYS A 147 -1.85 6.17 14.55
CA LYS A 147 -0.78 5.16 14.59
C LYS A 147 -1.03 4.09 13.56
N LEU A 148 0.01 3.79 12.78
CA LEU A 148 0.05 2.69 11.84
C LEU A 148 1.18 1.74 12.20
N GLN A 149 0.86 0.48 12.52
CA GLN A 149 1.82 -0.55 12.89
C GLN A 149 2.08 -1.50 11.72
N LEU A 150 3.34 -1.61 11.29
CA LEU A 150 3.79 -2.65 10.38
C LEU A 150 4.22 -3.86 11.24
N ALA A 151 3.58 -5.00 11.04
CA ALA A 151 3.80 -6.13 11.92
C ALA A 151 3.87 -7.47 11.19
N THR A 152 4.60 -8.40 11.82
CA THR A 152 4.56 -9.82 11.47
C THR A 152 4.03 -10.65 12.65
N HIS A 153 3.26 -11.69 12.32
CA HIS A 153 2.86 -12.68 13.31
C HIS A 153 2.66 -14.05 12.65
N ARG A 154 2.72 -15.10 13.46
CA ARG A 154 2.44 -16.46 12.99
C ARG A 154 0.93 -16.70 12.98
N SER A 155 0.45 -17.29 11.91
CA SER A 155 -0.89 -17.83 11.78
C SER A 155 -0.82 -19.35 11.56
N ARG A 156 -1.98 -20.01 11.59
CA ARG A 156 -2.07 -21.45 11.23
C ARG A 156 -1.72 -21.72 9.77
N TYR A 157 -1.73 -20.70 8.91
CA TYR A 157 -1.51 -20.83 7.48
C TYR A 157 -0.14 -20.35 7.02
N GLY A 158 0.67 -19.76 7.90
CA GLY A 158 1.98 -19.21 7.56
C GLY A 158 2.32 -17.96 8.36
N ILE A 159 3.21 -17.16 7.83
CA ILE A 159 3.64 -15.88 8.40
C ILE A 159 2.79 -14.77 7.80
N VAL A 160 2.11 -14.01 8.63
CA VAL A 160 1.35 -12.83 8.19
C VAL A 160 2.27 -11.62 8.21
N ALA A 161 2.34 -10.90 7.10
CA ALA A 161 2.88 -9.54 7.03
C ALA A 161 1.74 -8.57 6.78
N GLY A 162 1.60 -7.53 7.58
CA GLY A 162 0.47 -6.62 7.46
C GLY A 162 0.68 -5.27 8.14
N LEU A 163 -0.29 -4.40 7.89
CA LEU A 163 -0.38 -3.05 8.44
C LEU A 163 -1.65 -2.95 9.27
N TYR A 164 -1.54 -2.40 10.48
CA TYR A 164 -2.56 -2.43 11.51
C TYR A 164 -2.77 -1.05 12.13
N ALA A 165 -4.02 -0.70 12.43
CA ALA A 165 -4.42 0.52 13.10
C ALA A 165 -5.55 0.23 14.11
N GLU A 166 -5.84 1.19 15.00
CA GLU A 166 -6.90 1.01 16.00
C GLU A 166 -8.30 0.95 15.38
N THR A 167 -8.49 1.58 14.22
CA THR A 167 -9.82 1.71 13.61
C THR A 167 -10.15 0.54 12.68
N LYS A 168 -11.27 -0.13 12.99
CA LYS A 168 -11.80 -1.24 12.19
C LYS A 168 -12.32 -0.82 10.80
N GLN A 169 -12.83 0.40 10.71
CA GLN A 169 -13.44 0.93 9.49
C GLN A 169 -12.43 1.07 8.34
N VAL A 170 -11.23 1.55 8.63
CA VAL A 170 -10.18 1.77 7.61
C VAL A 170 -9.88 0.50 6.82
N SER A 171 -9.70 -0.63 7.51
CA SER A 171 -9.33 -1.89 6.86
C SER A 171 -10.44 -2.45 5.96
N ASN A 172 -11.69 -2.41 6.43
CA ASN A 172 -12.82 -2.97 5.68
C ASN A 172 -13.19 -2.11 4.47
N GLU A 173 -13.23 -0.79 4.64
CA GLU A 173 -13.55 0.14 3.56
C GLU A 173 -12.45 0.15 2.48
N ALA A 174 -11.17 0.18 2.88
CA ALA A 174 -10.05 0.14 1.95
C ALA A 174 -10.05 -1.14 1.12
N LEU A 175 -10.26 -2.31 1.74
CA LEU A 175 -10.36 -3.58 1.02
C LEU A 175 -11.56 -3.62 0.06
N GLN A 176 -12.71 -3.10 0.48
CA GLN A 176 -13.90 -3.07 -0.38
C GLN A 176 -13.67 -2.15 -1.59
N LYS A 177 -13.06 -0.97 -1.39
CA LYS A 177 -12.75 -0.04 -2.46
C LYS A 177 -11.72 -0.62 -3.43
N GLY A 178 -10.61 -1.17 -2.93
CA GLY A 178 -9.60 -1.81 -3.76
C GLY A 178 -10.17 -2.96 -4.60
N ARG A 179 -11.00 -3.82 -4.00
CA ARG A 179 -11.67 -4.92 -4.71
C ARG A 179 -12.73 -4.46 -5.71
N ARG A 180 -13.37 -3.31 -5.50
CA ARG A 180 -14.29 -2.72 -6.49
C ARG A 180 -13.54 -2.22 -7.71
N LEU A 181 -12.37 -1.62 -7.55
CA LEU A 181 -11.50 -1.23 -8.66
C LEU A 181 -11.01 -2.43 -9.46
N SER A 182 -10.77 -3.57 -8.79
CA SER A 182 -10.35 -4.83 -9.43
C SER A 182 -11.50 -5.60 -10.10
N ARG A 183 -12.74 -5.44 -9.63
CA ARG A 183 -13.93 -6.08 -10.19
C ARG A 183 -14.73 -5.03 -10.95
N HIS A 184 -14.91 -5.20 -12.25
CA HIS A 184 -15.74 -4.41 -13.16
C HIS A 184 -17.16 -4.16 -12.59
N SER A 185 -17.31 -3.23 -11.67
CA SER A 185 -18.59 -2.93 -11.04
C SER A 185 -19.25 -1.75 -11.74
N ARG A 186 -20.37 -1.99 -12.38
CA ARG A 186 -21.18 -1.07 -13.20
C ARG A 186 -21.96 -0.01 -12.44
N GLN A 187 -21.61 0.34 -11.20
CA GLN A 187 -22.37 1.36 -10.45
C GLN A 187 -21.59 2.69 -10.41
N PRO A 188 -22.23 3.82 -10.81
CA PRO A 188 -21.63 5.13 -10.66
C PRO A 188 -21.37 5.41 -9.18
N LEU A 189 -20.15 5.76 -8.83
CA LEU A 189 -19.72 6.08 -7.48
C LEU A 189 -20.20 7.50 -7.12
N MET A 190 -21.41 7.61 -6.58
CA MET A 190 -22.01 8.89 -6.20
C MET A 190 -21.57 9.44 -4.84
N ASN A 191 -20.74 8.74 -4.06
CA ASN A 191 -20.22 9.26 -2.79
C ASN A 191 -18.85 8.64 -2.50
N MET A 192 -17.81 9.17 -3.09
CA MET A 192 -16.45 8.85 -2.70
C MET A 192 -16.04 9.72 -1.52
N SER A 193 -16.11 9.18 -0.33
CA SER A 193 -15.34 9.69 0.80
C SER A 193 -13.82 9.60 0.48
N HIS A 194 -13.06 10.57 0.95
CA HIS A 194 -11.67 10.95 0.65
C HIS A 194 -10.56 9.88 0.71
N THR A 195 -10.85 8.60 0.65
CA THR A 195 -9.82 7.55 0.60
C THR A 195 -9.82 6.90 -0.76
N SER A 196 -8.77 7.12 -1.52
CA SER A 196 -8.62 6.47 -2.80
C SER A 196 -8.38 4.97 -2.59
N GLY A 197 -8.98 4.14 -3.41
CA GLY A 197 -8.77 2.70 -3.37
C GLY A 197 -7.57 2.24 -4.19
N ALA A 198 -6.81 3.17 -4.81
CA ALA A 198 -5.76 2.84 -5.75
C ALA A 198 -4.61 2.07 -5.10
N GLY A 199 -4.13 2.50 -3.94
CA GLY A 199 -3.05 1.80 -3.26
C GLY A 199 -3.43 0.38 -2.84
N VAL A 200 -4.69 0.15 -2.44
CA VAL A 200 -5.20 -1.20 -2.13
C VAL A 200 -5.35 -2.04 -3.39
N PHE A 201 -5.84 -1.45 -4.50
CA PHE A 201 -5.92 -2.12 -5.80
C PHE A 201 -4.53 -2.57 -6.28
N VAL A 202 -3.54 -1.68 -6.23
CA VAL A 202 -2.16 -1.96 -6.62
C VAL A 202 -1.57 -3.08 -5.75
N ALA A 203 -1.73 -2.99 -4.44
CA ALA A 203 -1.25 -4.01 -3.51
C ALA A 203 -1.87 -5.39 -3.79
N ASP A 204 -3.20 -5.45 -3.99
CA ASP A 204 -3.91 -6.70 -4.29
C ASP A 204 -3.45 -7.29 -5.63
N THR A 205 -3.28 -6.46 -6.66
CA THR A 205 -2.83 -6.89 -7.99
C THR A 205 -1.40 -7.45 -7.95
N ILE A 206 -0.47 -6.76 -7.30
CA ILE A 206 0.92 -7.22 -7.19
C ILE A 206 1.00 -8.51 -6.36
N LEU A 207 0.25 -8.62 -5.27
CA LEU A 207 0.21 -9.84 -4.46
C LEU A 207 -0.39 -11.02 -5.23
N ASN A 208 -1.46 -10.80 -5.99
CA ASN A 208 -2.06 -11.83 -6.82
C ASN A 208 -1.09 -12.37 -7.89
N ALA A 209 -0.20 -11.53 -8.43
CA ALA A 209 0.86 -11.97 -9.35
C ALA A 209 1.90 -12.90 -8.68
N MET A 210 1.91 -12.97 -7.33
CA MET A 210 2.70 -13.92 -6.54
C MET A 210 1.86 -15.05 -5.94
N ASN A 211 0.58 -15.21 -6.35
CA ASN A 211 -0.39 -16.12 -5.72
C ASN A 211 -0.63 -15.83 -4.23
N LEU A 212 -0.48 -14.58 -3.81
CA LEU A 212 -0.77 -14.09 -2.47
C LEU A 212 -2.03 -13.24 -2.49
N HIS A 213 -2.75 -13.18 -1.38
CA HIS A 213 -4.02 -12.44 -1.31
C HIS A 213 -4.04 -11.49 -0.12
N LEU A 214 -4.60 -10.28 -0.33
CA LEU A 214 -4.90 -9.37 0.75
C LEU A 214 -6.08 -9.90 1.58
N THR A 215 -5.91 -9.92 2.88
CA THR A 215 -6.94 -10.32 3.84
C THR A 215 -7.03 -9.34 4.99
N ALA A 216 -8.26 -9.12 5.49
CA ALA A 216 -8.44 -8.45 6.76
C ALA A 216 -7.83 -9.32 7.88
N SER A 217 -7.07 -8.71 8.75
CA SER A 217 -6.31 -9.37 9.80
C SER A 217 -6.40 -8.61 11.12
N ARG A 218 -6.07 -9.27 12.22
CA ARG A 218 -5.99 -8.67 13.56
C ARG A 218 -4.66 -9.02 14.18
N HIS A 219 -4.03 -8.04 14.80
CA HIS A 219 -2.78 -8.20 15.55
C HIS A 219 -2.82 -7.31 16.79
N ASN A 220 -2.56 -7.87 17.98
CA ASN A 220 -2.52 -7.13 19.25
C ASN A 220 -3.71 -6.18 19.48
N ARG A 221 -4.94 -6.65 19.22
CA ARG A 221 -6.20 -5.88 19.26
C ARG A 221 -6.36 -4.81 18.17
N LEU A 222 -5.35 -4.59 17.34
CA LEU A 222 -5.42 -3.72 16.18
C LEU A 222 -6.10 -4.44 15.00
N TYR A 223 -6.72 -3.67 14.15
CA TYR A 223 -7.34 -4.15 12.91
C TYR A 223 -6.48 -3.74 11.73
N GLY A 224 -6.34 -4.58 10.74
CA GLY A 224 -5.49 -4.28 9.61
C GLY A 224 -5.74 -5.14 8.39
N ILE A 225 -4.86 -4.95 7.44
CA ILE A 225 -4.81 -5.69 6.17
C ILE A 225 -3.42 -6.29 6.05
N GLY A 226 -3.35 -7.55 5.67
CA GLY A 226 -2.10 -8.24 5.47
C GLY A 226 -2.21 -9.36 4.46
N THR A 227 -1.11 -10.02 4.23
CA THR A 227 -1.00 -11.22 3.40
C THR A 227 -0.35 -12.36 4.17
N VAL A 228 -0.73 -13.59 3.83
CA VAL A 228 -0.15 -14.81 4.42
C VAL A 228 0.97 -15.31 3.49
N LEU A 229 2.17 -15.39 4.02
CA LEU A 229 3.38 -15.81 3.32
C LEU A 229 3.75 -17.23 3.73
N GLN A 230 4.14 -18.04 2.76
CA GLN A 230 4.54 -19.41 3.00
C GLN A 230 6.02 -19.47 3.43
N PRO A 231 6.35 -20.11 4.56
CA PRO A 231 7.74 -20.33 4.94
C PRO A 231 8.49 -21.14 3.88
N ASN A 232 9.73 -20.74 3.59
CA ASN A 232 10.60 -21.54 2.74
C ASN A 232 11.26 -22.63 3.58
N HIS A 233 10.79 -23.88 3.46
CA HIS A 233 11.32 -25.02 4.20
C HIS A 233 12.64 -25.57 3.64
N GLN A 234 13.07 -25.14 2.45
CA GLN A 234 14.31 -25.66 1.83
C GLN A 234 15.59 -25.22 2.54
N LEU A 235 15.55 -24.18 3.37
CA LEU A 235 16.71 -23.67 4.13
C LEU A 235 16.84 -24.24 5.55
N GLN A 236 16.02 -25.20 5.95
CA GLN A 236 16.07 -25.81 7.29
C GLN A 236 16.98 -27.05 7.36
N LEU A 237 17.72 -27.37 6.31
CA LEU A 237 18.61 -28.55 6.22
C LEU A 237 20.11 -28.20 6.30
N VAL A 238 20.47 -27.14 7.02
CA VAL A 238 21.88 -26.86 7.36
C VAL A 238 22.04 -26.71 8.88
#